data_f0a019c861a1af9ed837bbcd4bc7f9f9
#
_entry.id   f0a019c861a1af9ed837bbcd4bc7f9f9
#
_cell.length_a   1.000
_cell.length_b   1.000
_cell.length_c   1.000
_cell.angle_alpha   90.00
_cell.angle_beta   90.00
_cell.angle_gamma   90.00
#
_symmetry.space_group_name_H-M   'P 1'
#
loop_
_entity.id
_entity.type
_entity.pdbx_description
1 polymer ?
#
loop_
_entity_poly.entity_id
_entity_poly.type
_entity_poly.pdbx_seq_one_letter_code
_entity_poly.pdbx_strand_id
1 'polypeptide(L)'
;MAPGAVGEAVRSLQEALSQAISCAVACEPTAEGILSGVGTLYLAHADPARVRLVGRDSCQPRLGEQLVSGPSCAADETVALARRVLRGFERHVSEGCPRSRAGRCPRGCTGSCVRRVLYACASSTETAPEVVHRYLRLAFERGGVVRSALQDPRVADLHALSLSVSGECERTRQFVRFSRQEDGSFAATFSPRDDTIPLTSGYFAARLLDDRFFVLDPVHLVAAFHLPGRRDCGLVRLDAAEAAALAARRSDAPEETYVEALWRRFYECVALPGRDRSQRGYDLRTSWVPKRFWAGLPELAEAGAQGSGLPA
;
A
#
# COMPACT_ATOMS: atom_id res chain seq x y z
N MET A 1 -8.48 21.29 28.22
CA MET A 1 -8.04 20.10 27.46
C MET A 1 -7.23 20.59 26.29
N ALA A 2 -5.98 20.11 26.15
CA ALA A 2 -5.22 20.35 24.93
C ALA A 2 -5.99 19.78 23.74
N PRO A 3 -6.02 20.44 22.59
CA PRO A 3 -6.66 19.90 21.41
C PRO A 3 -5.89 18.65 20.97
N GLY A 4 -6.60 17.64 20.54
CA GLY A 4 -5.98 16.44 19.99
C GLY A 4 -5.32 16.73 18.64
N ALA A 5 -4.55 15.75 18.11
CA ALA A 5 -3.77 15.90 16.88
C ALA A 5 -4.60 16.37 15.67
N VAL A 6 -5.85 15.90 15.55
CA VAL A 6 -6.79 16.36 14.52
C VAL A 6 -7.19 17.82 14.72
N GLY A 7 -7.52 18.21 15.94
CA GLY A 7 -7.92 19.59 16.26
C GLY A 7 -6.77 20.59 16.06
N GLU A 8 -5.55 20.17 16.32
CA GLU A 8 -4.35 20.98 16.08
C GLU A 8 -4.10 21.16 14.58
N ALA A 9 -4.14 20.07 13.80
CA ALA A 9 -3.97 20.13 12.35
C ALA A 9 -5.03 21.03 11.66
N VAL A 10 -6.29 20.96 12.10
CA VAL A 10 -7.38 21.81 11.58
C VAL A 10 -7.10 23.28 11.86
N ARG A 11 -6.69 23.65 13.09
CA ARG A 11 -6.37 25.04 13.43
C ARG A 11 -5.16 25.56 12.67
N SER A 12 -4.08 24.78 12.61
CA SER A 12 -2.88 25.15 11.86
C SER A 12 -3.20 25.40 10.38
N LEU A 13 -4.09 24.59 9.79
CA LEU A 13 -4.54 24.79 8.42
C LEU A 13 -5.37 26.08 8.27
N GLN A 14 -6.29 26.36 9.20
CA GLN A 14 -7.11 27.58 9.18
C GLN A 14 -6.25 28.84 9.32
N GLU A 15 -5.27 28.82 10.24
CA GLU A 15 -4.30 29.90 10.42
C GLU A 15 -3.46 30.11 9.15
N ALA A 16 -2.94 29.05 8.57
CA ALA A 16 -2.17 29.11 7.32
C ALA A 16 -3.00 29.69 6.16
N LEU A 17 -4.25 29.29 6.01
CA LEU A 17 -5.16 29.79 4.97
C LEU A 17 -5.53 31.25 5.16
N SER A 18 -5.42 31.81 6.37
CA SER A 18 -5.62 33.23 6.62
C SER A 18 -4.43 34.09 6.14
N GLN A 19 -3.25 33.51 6.03
CA GLN A 19 -1.98 34.20 5.73
C GLN A 19 -1.43 33.90 4.33
N ALA A 20 -1.68 32.73 3.78
CA ALA A 20 -1.13 32.28 2.51
C ALA A 20 -2.18 32.24 1.39
N ILE A 21 -1.72 32.33 0.13
CA ILE A 21 -2.57 32.17 -1.07
C ILE A 21 -3.13 30.78 -1.17
N SER A 22 -2.31 29.76 -0.88
CA SER A 22 -2.67 28.35 -0.89
C SER A 22 -1.88 27.56 0.15
N CYS A 23 -2.33 26.36 0.48
CA CYS A 23 -1.69 25.47 1.43
C CYS A 23 -1.54 24.05 0.87
N ALA A 24 -0.38 23.44 1.13
CA ALA A 24 -0.17 22.01 0.96
C ALA A 24 -0.26 21.33 2.33
N VAL A 25 -1.12 20.31 2.47
CA VAL A 25 -1.25 19.53 3.71
C VAL A 25 -0.45 18.24 3.53
N ALA A 26 0.62 18.11 4.32
CA ALA A 26 1.50 16.95 4.30
C ALA A 26 0.92 15.81 5.16
N CYS A 27 0.58 14.70 4.54
CA CYS A 27 0.07 13.51 5.23
C CYS A 27 1.08 12.35 5.17
N GLU A 28 0.97 11.43 6.12
CA GLU A 28 1.71 10.19 6.05
C GLU A 28 1.26 9.38 4.82
N PRO A 29 2.19 8.70 4.10
CA PRO A 29 1.88 7.95 2.88
C PRO A 29 1.21 6.60 3.20
N THR A 30 0.15 6.64 3.99
CA THR A 30 -0.66 5.50 4.41
C THR A 30 -2.13 5.78 4.15
N ALA A 31 -2.96 4.73 4.12
CA ALA A 31 -4.40 4.93 3.95
C ALA A 31 -4.99 5.81 5.06
N GLU A 32 -4.56 5.60 6.31
CA GLU A 32 -4.98 6.40 7.46
C GLU A 32 -4.54 7.86 7.32
N GLY A 33 -3.29 8.11 6.90
CA GLY A 33 -2.74 9.46 6.74
C GLY A 33 -3.45 10.23 5.63
N ILE A 34 -3.61 9.62 4.46
CA ILE A 34 -4.28 10.26 3.31
C ILE A 34 -5.75 10.54 3.63
N LEU A 35 -6.48 9.56 4.17
CA LEU A 35 -7.89 9.73 4.48
C LEU A 35 -8.13 10.72 5.62
N SER A 36 -7.29 10.73 6.64
CA SER A 36 -7.39 11.74 7.72
C SER A 36 -7.01 13.14 7.23
N GLY A 37 -6.03 13.24 6.32
CA GLY A 37 -5.71 14.49 5.63
C GLY A 37 -6.93 15.04 4.89
N VAL A 38 -7.63 14.21 4.10
CA VAL A 38 -8.91 14.60 3.48
C VAL A 38 -9.92 15.07 4.53
N GLY A 39 -10.06 14.30 5.64
CA GLY A 39 -10.96 14.67 6.74
C GLY A 39 -10.62 16.03 7.35
N THR A 40 -9.33 16.34 7.51
CA THR A 40 -8.84 17.63 8.02
C THR A 40 -9.23 18.80 7.10
N LEU A 41 -9.11 18.61 5.77
CA LEU A 41 -9.55 19.63 4.80
C LEU A 41 -11.05 19.93 4.94
N TYR A 42 -11.88 18.89 5.12
CA TYR A 42 -13.32 19.06 5.32
C TYR A 42 -13.66 19.75 6.66
N LEU A 43 -12.98 19.34 7.74
CA LEU A 43 -13.21 19.93 9.07
C LEU A 43 -12.76 21.39 9.16
N ALA A 44 -11.71 21.76 8.40
CA ALA A 44 -11.24 23.14 8.29
C ALA A 44 -12.12 24.01 7.38
N HIS A 45 -13.10 23.43 6.69
CA HIS A 45 -13.89 24.09 5.64
C HIS A 45 -13.01 24.75 4.57
N ALA A 46 -11.90 24.10 4.24
CA ALA A 46 -10.91 24.64 3.33
C ALA A 46 -11.45 24.75 1.90
N ASP A 47 -11.21 25.89 1.24
CA ASP A 47 -11.52 26.04 -0.19
C ASP A 47 -10.64 25.08 -0.99
N PRO A 48 -11.25 24.16 -1.74
CA PRO A 48 -10.50 23.18 -2.53
C PRO A 48 -9.59 23.76 -3.61
N ALA A 49 -9.84 24.99 -4.05
CA ALA A 49 -8.97 25.69 -5.00
C ALA A 49 -7.66 26.16 -4.35
N ARG A 50 -7.64 26.27 -3.03
CA ARG A 50 -6.53 26.80 -2.23
C ARG A 50 -5.75 25.72 -1.48
N VAL A 51 -6.15 24.44 -1.57
CA VAL A 51 -5.53 23.36 -0.82
C VAL A 51 -5.20 22.18 -1.72
N ARG A 52 -4.09 21.52 -1.41
CA ARG A 52 -3.76 20.19 -1.97
C ARG A 52 -3.21 19.26 -0.89
N LEU A 53 -3.36 17.95 -1.11
CA LEU A 53 -2.77 16.93 -0.27
C LEU A 53 -1.44 16.44 -0.87
N VAL A 54 -0.43 16.27 -0.02
CA VAL A 54 0.91 15.83 -0.44
C VAL A 54 1.45 14.79 0.54
N GLY A 55 2.33 13.93 0.05
CA GLY A 55 3.07 13.00 0.93
C GLY A 55 4.08 13.77 1.78
N ARG A 56 4.24 13.38 3.06
CA ARG A 56 5.13 14.05 4.01
C ARG A 56 6.58 14.12 3.52
N ASP A 57 7.06 13.05 2.90
CA ASP A 57 8.47 12.87 2.54
C ASP A 57 8.83 13.44 1.16
N SER A 58 7.81 13.79 0.34
CA SER A 58 8.01 14.20 -1.07
C SER A 58 7.55 15.63 -1.35
N CYS A 59 7.24 16.41 -0.31
CA CYS A 59 6.62 17.71 -0.50
C CYS A 59 7.62 18.82 -0.77
N GLN A 60 7.58 19.38 -1.98
CA GLN A 60 8.12 20.72 -2.26
C GLN A 60 6.95 21.70 -2.35
N PRO A 61 6.89 22.73 -1.46
CA PRO A 61 5.88 23.78 -1.54
C PRO A 61 6.07 24.60 -2.82
N ARG A 62 4.96 25.02 -3.43
CA ARG A 62 4.95 25.92 -4.59
C ARG A 62 5.15 27.36 -4.14
N LEU A 63 5.48 28.24 -5.08
CA LEU A 63 5.62 29.66 -4.79
C LEU A 63 4.32 30.21 -4.19
N GLY A 64 4.41 30.83 -3.01
CA GLY A 64 3.25 31.36 -2.28
C GLY A 64 2.38 30.33 -1.58
N GLU A 65 2.81 29.07 -1.54
CA GLU A 65 2.14 27.97 -0.84
C GLU A 65 2.78 27.75 0.55
N GLN A 66 1.95 27.61 1.57
CA GLN A 66 2.39 27.23 2.91
C GLN A 66 2.23 25.74 3.14
N LEU A 67 3.27 25.09 3.69
CA LEU A 67 3.21 23.70 4.09
C LEU A 67 2.64 23.58 5.50
N VAL A 68 1.62 22.74 5.65
CA VAL A 68 0.96 22.42 6.93
C VAL A 68 1.06 20.93 7.18
N SER A 69 1.43 20.52 8.38
CA SER A 69 1.43 19.11 8.76
C SER A 69 0.00 18.60 8.97
N GLY A 70 -0.32 17.49 8.36
CA GLY A 70 -1.53 16.71 8.66
C GLY A 70 -1.44 16.04 10.03
N PRO A 71 -2.55 15.44 10.52
CA PRO A 71 -2.58 14.79 11.82
C PRO A 71 -1.71 13.52 11.80
N SER A 72 -1.03 13.23 12.91
CA SER A 72 -0.19 12.03 13.05
C SER A 72 -1.03 10.77 13.15
N CYS A 73 -0.68 9.72 12.39
CA CYS A 73 -1.34 8.41 12.44
C CYS A 73 -1.08 7.63 13.74
N ALA A 74 -0.15 8.06 14.57
CA ALA A 74 0.06 7.50 15.91
C ALA A 74 -1.11 7.80 16.87
N ALA A 75 -1.96 8.80 16.56
CA ALA A 75 -3.10 9.16 17.38
C ALA A 75 -4.37 8.40 16.96
N ASP A 76 -5.05 7.76 17.92
CA ASP A 76 -6.29 7.02 17.68
C ASP A 76 -7.39 7.86 17.01
N GLU A 77 -7.46 9.15 17.33
CA GLU A 77 -8.41 10.07 16.72
C GLU A 77 -8.18 10.28 15.22
N THR A 78 -6.92 10.22 14.76
CA THR A 78 -6.55 10.29 13.35
C THR A 78 -7.07 9.07 12.60
N VAL A 79 -6.86 7.89 13.16
CA VAL A 79 -7.40 6.63 12.62
C VAL A 79 -8.94 6.64 12.63
N ALA A 80 -9.55 7.18 13.69
CA ALA A 80 -11.00 7.33 13.77
C ALA A 80 -11.54 8.30 12.71
N LEU A 81 -10.84 9.39 12.42
CA LEU A 81 -11.18 10.33 11.35
C LEU A 81 -11.08 9.67 9.97
N ALA A 82 -9.99 8.95 9.70
CA ALA A 82 -9.81 8.21 8.45
C ALA A 82 -10.96 7.21 8.21
N ARG A 83 -11.32 6.44 9.23
CA ARG A 83 -12.46 5.51 9.18
C ARG A 83 -13.79 6.23 8.97
N ARG A 84 -13.97 7.43 9.53
CA ARG A 84 -15.18 8.24 9.33
C ARG A 84 -15.29 8.71 7.88
N VAL A 85 -14.20 9.18 7.29
CA VAL A 85 -14.14 9.57 5.87
C VAL A 85 -14.49 8.40 4.97
N LEU A 86 -13.87 7.24 5.19
CA LEU A 86 -14.12 6.04 4.37
C LEU A 86 -15.57 5.55 4.48
N ARG A 87 -16.15 5.53 5.69
CA ARG A 87 -17.58 5.18 5.88
C ARG A 87 -18.52 6.20 5.26
N GLY A 88 -18.18 7.49 5.33
CA GLY A 88 -18.93 8.56 4.66
C GLY A 88 -18.92 8.37 3.14
N PHE A 89 -17.76 8.10 2.57
CA PHE A 89 -17.59 7.79 1.16
C PHE A 89 -18.39 6.54 0.74
N GLU A 90 -18.28 5.44 1.48
CA GLU A 90 -19.01 4.21 1.23
C GLU A 90 -20.54 4.45 1.18
N ARG A 91 -21.08 5.21 2.13
CA ARG A 91 -22.49 5.58 2.18
C ARG A 91 -22.89 6.39 0.93
N HIS A 92 -22.15 7.45 0.63
CA HIS A 92 -22.44 8.34 -0.50
C HIS A 92 -22.42 7.63 -1.86
N VAL A 93 -21.44 6.74 -2.06
CA VAL A 93 -21.33 5.96 -3.29
C VAL A 93 -22.40 4.87 -3.37
N SER A 94 -22.92 4.40 -2.23
CA SER A 94 -24.02 3.42 -2.19
C SER A 94 -25.38 4.02 -2.53
N GLU A 95 -25.60 5.27 -2.14
CA GLU A 95 -26.82 6.01 -2.45
C GLU A 95 -26.98 6.19 -3.97
N GLY A 96 -28.16 5.92 -4.49
CA GLY A 96 -28.44 6.04 -5.93
C GLY A 96 -27.83 4.94 -6.81
N CYS A 97 -27.41 3.81 -6.27
CA CYS A 97 -27.01 2.68 -7.09
C CYS A 97 -28.22 2.10 -7.85
N PRO A 98 -28.23 2.15 -9.22
CA PRO A 98 -29.36 1.63 -10.01
C PRO A 98 -29.61 0.13 -9.80
N ARG A 99 -28.62 -0.60 -9.27
CA ARG A 99 -28.70 -2.03 -8.95
C ARG A 99 -29.08 -2.28 -7.49
N SER A 100 -29.24 -1.23 -6.71
CA SER A 100 -29.69 -1.32 -5.32
C SER A 100 -31.21 -1.35 -5.28
N ARG A 101 -31.80 -2.54 -5.34
CA ARG A 101 -33.16 -2.73 -4.89
C ARG A 101 -33.15 -2.81 -3.36
N ALA A 102 -33.92 -1.98 -2.68
CA ALA A 102 -34.04 -1.92 -1.23
C ALA A 102 -32.81 -1.38 -0.45
N GLY A 103 -32.11 -0.36 -0.97
CA GLY A 103 -31.07 0.36 -0.20
C GLY A 103 -29.75 -0.39 0.01
N ARG A 104 -29.59 -1.59 -0.55
CA ARG A 104 -28.35 -2.36 -0.50
C ARG A 104 -27.75 -2.50 -1.89
N CYS A 105 -26.63 -1.84 -2.12
CA CYS A 105 -25.82 -2.16 -3.29
C CYS A 105 -25.32 -3.61 -3.17
N PRO A 106 -25.54 -4.48 -4.16
CA PRO A 106 -24.88 -5.78 -4.20
C PRO A 106 -23.37 -5.53 -4.00
N ARG A 107 -22.71 -6.29 -3.14
CA ARG A 107 -21.31 -6.13 -2.69
C ARG A 107 -20.29 -5.78 -3.80
N GLY A 108 -20.64 -5.94 -5.06
CA GLY A 108 -19.79 -5.68 -6.20
C GLY A 108 -19.49 -4.20 -6.52
N CYS A 109 -20.45 -3.28 -6.37
CA CYS A 109 -20.24 -1.89 -6.82
C CYS A 109 -19.52 -1.03 -5.77
N THR A 110 -20.05 -0.97 -4.56
CA THR A 110 -19.52 -0.14 -3.47
C THR A 110 -18.19 -0.69 -2.96
N GLY A 111 -18.13 -2.00 -2.70
CA GLY A 111 -16.89 -2.66 -2.28
C GLY A 111 -15.76 -2.51 -3.30
N SER A 112 -16.09 -2.46 -4.62
CA SER A 112 -15.11 -2.18 -5.65
C SER A 112 -14.58 -0.74 -5.57
N CYS A 113 -15.43 0.27 -5.29
CA CYS A 113 -15.00 1.65 -5.14
C CYS A 113 -14.14 1.85 -3.88
N VAL A 114 -14.55 1.30 -2.73
CA VAL A 114 -13.78 1.33 -1.48
C VAL A 114 -12.41 0.68 -1.70
N ARG A 115 -12.37 -0.49 -2.32
CA ARG A 115 -11.12 -1.18 -2.63
C ARG A 115 -10.21 -0.32 -3.51
N ARG A 116 -10.73 0.34 -4.56
CA ARG A 116 -9.93 1.22 -5.42
C ARG A 116 -9.32 2.38 -4.66
N VAL A 117 -10.06 3.00 -3.74
CA VAL A 117 -9.54 4.06 -2.88
C VAL A 117 -8.41 3.53 -2.00
N LEU A 118 -8.60 2.38 -1.33
CA LEU A 118 -7.57 1.78 -0.49
C LEU A 118 -6.32 1.38 -1.29
N TYR A 119 -6.50 0.86 -2.50
CA TYR A 119 -5.37 0.55 -3.39
C TYR A 119 -4.65 1.83 -3.82
N ALA A 120 -5.37 2.89 -4.19
CA ALA A 120 -4.74 4.16 -4.55
C ALA A 120 -3.98 4.80 -3.36
N CYS A 121 -4.50 4.66 -2.13
CA CYS A 121 -3.81 5.11 -0.92
C CYS A 121 -2.50 4.35 -0.64
N ALA A 122 -2.39 3.12 -1.11
CA ALA A 122 -1.18 2.31 -0.96
C ALA A 122 -0.12 2.58 -2.03
N SER A 123 -0.41 3.45 -3.00
CA SER A 123 0.54 3.82 -4.05
C SER A 123 1.66 4.69 -3.49
N SER A 124 2.91 4.36 -3.83
CA SER A 124 4.09 5.17 -3.51
C SER A 124 4.32 6.33 -4.48
N THR A 125 3.37 6.59 -5.37
CA THR A 125 3.43 7.75 -6.28
C THR A 125 3.21 9.04 -5.49
N GLU A 126 4.05 10.04 -5.67
CA GLU A 126 3.97 11.34 -4.98
C GLU A 126 2.60 12.03 -5.14
N THR A 127 1.94 11.79 -6.27
CA THR A 127 0.63 12.37 -6.58
C THR A 127 -0.54 11.62 -5.93
N ALA A 128 -0.33 10.45 -5.32
CA ALA A 128 -1.39 9.60 -4.80
C ALA A 128 -2.30 10.32 -3.78
N PRO A 129 -1.78 11.09 -2.80
CA PRO A 129 -2.63 11.80 -1.85
C PRO A 129 -3.59 12.78 -2.53
N GLU A 130 -3.10 13.56 -3.50
CA GLU A 130 -3.93 14.52 -4.23
C GLU A 130 -4.94 13.85 -5.16
N VAL A 131 -4.55 12.76 -5.82
CA VAL A 131 -5.48 11.98 -6.67
C VAL A 131 -6.63 11.42 -5.83
N VAL A 132 -6.32 10.85 -4.66
CA VAL A 132 -7.34 10.34 -3.72
C VAL A 132 -8.23 11.48 -3.22
N HIS A 133 -7.67 12.62 -2.81
CA HIS A 133 -8.43 13.79 -2.37
C HIS A 133 -9.41 14.27 -3.45
N ARG A 134 -8.94 14.50 -4.67
CA ARG A 134 -9.76 14.98 -5.79
C ARG A 134 -10.88 14.01 -6.15
N TYR A 135 -10.61 12.72 -6.09
CA TYR A 135 -11.62 11.68 -6.33
C TYR A 135 -12.66 11.62 -5.22
N LEU A 136 -12.25 11.60 -3.95
CA LEU A 136 -13.19 11.56 -2.81
C LEU A 136 -14.09 12.78 -2.81
N ARG A 137 -13.54 13.94 -3.12
CA ARG A 137 -14.30 15.17 -3.26
C ARG A 137 -15.37 15.06 -4.35
N LEU A 138 -14.99 14.59 -5.54
CA LEU A 138 -15.95 14.33 -6.61
C LEU A 138 -17.05 13.34 -6.18
N ALA A 139 -16.66 12.31 -5.44
CA ALA A 139 -17.60 11.31 -4.96
C ALA A 139 -18.59 11.87 -3.92
N PHE A 140 -18.15 12.75 -3.03
CA PHE A 140 -19.04 13.46 -2.09
C PHE A 140 -19.96 14.48 -2.81
N GLU A 141 -19.52 15.05 -3.93
CA GLU A 141 -20.35 15.95 -4.74
C GLU A 141 -21.39 15.20 -5.60
N ARG A 142 -21.00 14.05 -6.19
CA ARG A 142 -21.81 13.35 -7.22
C ARG A 142 -22.32 11.96 -6.83
N GLY A 143 -21.97 11.49 -5.64
CA GLY A 143 -22.41 10.20 -5.16
C GLY A 143 -22.01 9.03 -6.07
N GLY A 144 -22.90 8.08 -6.24
CA GLY A 144 -22.65 6.85 -6.99
C GLY A 144 -22.33 6.99 -8.49
N VAL A 145 -22.46 8.19 -9.07
CA VAL A 145 -22.13 8.45 -10.49
C VAL A 145 -20.66 8.21 -10.78
N VAL A 146 -19.78 8.46 -9.80
CA VAL A 146 -18.31 8.25 -9.94
C VAL A 146 -17.91 6.81 -10.30
N ARG A 147 -18.79 5.84 -10.10
CA ARG A 147 -18.52 4.42 -10.42
C ARG A 147 -18.29 4.16 -11.90
N SER A 148 -18.92 4.93 -12.76
CA SER A 148 -18.92 4.76 -14.23
C SER A 148 -18.38 5.98 -14.98
N ALA A 149 -18.02 7.06 -14.29
CA ALA A 149 -17.57 8.30 -14.89
C ALA A 149 -16.09 8.26 -15.30
N LEU A 150 -15.67 7.22 -16.06
CA LEU A 150 -14.26 7.03 -16.46
C LEU A 150 -13.70 8.14 -17.36
N GLN A 151 -14.57 8.92 -17.99
CA GLN A 151 -14.20 10.11 -18.78
C GLN A 151 -13.80 11.31 -17.89
N ASP A 152 -14.13 11.30 -16.59
CA ASP A 152 -13.67 12.33 -15.67
C ASP A 152 -12.21 12.03 -15.27
N PRO A 153 -11.26 12.98 -15.50
CA PRO A 153 -9.85 12.74 -15.22
C PRO A 153 -9.58 12.30 -13.77
N ARG A 154 -10.35 12.82 -12.79
CA ARG A 154 -10.20 12.48 -11.37
C ARG A 154 -10.53 11.00 -11.12
N VAL A 155 -11.49 10.44 -11.87
CA VAL A 155 -11.85 9.02 -11.80
C VAL A 155 -10.80 8.18 -12.54
N ALA A 156 -10.35 8.62 -13.71
CA ALA A 156 -9.34 7.93 -14.50
C ALA A 156 -8.01 7.83 -13.76
N ASP A 157 -7.54 8.93 -13.14
CA ASP A 157 -6.31 8.97 -12.37
C ASP A 157 -6.35 7.98 -11.18
N LEU A 158 -7.45 7.97 -10.40
CA LEU A 158 -7.61 7.01 -9.31
C LEU A 158 -7.61 5.56 -9.80
N HIS A 159 -8.28 5.29 -10.93
CA HIS A 159 -8.29 3.98 -11.55
C HIS A 159 -6.89 3.53 -11.97
N ALA A 160 -6.10 4.40 -12.58
CA ALA A 160 -4.73 4.10 -13.01
C ALA A 160 -3.85 3.72 -11.81
N LEU A 161 -3.90 4.49 -10.71
CA LEU A 161 -3.18 4.16 -9.47
C LEU A 161 -3.65 2.82 -8.90
N SER A 162 -4.96 2.62 -8.77
CA SER A 162 -5.54 1.39 -8.24
C SER A 162 -5.13 0.15 -9.06
N LEU A 163 -5.12 0.24 -10.39
CA LEU A 163 -4.68 -0.86 -11.26
C LEU A 163 -3.19 -1.15 -11.11
N SER A 164 -2.37 -0.11 -11.02
CA SER A 164 -0.92 -0.25 -10.79
C SER A 164 -0.63 -1.01 -9.51
N VAL A 165 -1.25 -0.58 -8.39
CA VAL A 165 -1.10 -1.23 -7.07
C VAL A 165 -1.70 -2.64 -7.07
N SER A 166 -2.83 -2.86 -7.78
CA SER A 166 -3.40 -4.21 -7.93
C SER A 166 -2.42 -5.17 -8.59
N GLY A 167 -1.72 -4.73 -9.63
CA GLY A 167 -0.66 -5.50 -10.27
C GLY A 167 0.51 -5.81 -9.32
N GLU A 168 0.88 -4.85 -8.47
CA GLU A 168 1.93 -5.06 -7.46
C GLU A 168 1.47 -6.04 -6.35
N CYS A 169 0.20 -5.98 -5.94
CA CYS A 169 -0.38 -6.97 -5.01
C CYS A 169 -0.34 -8.39 -5.58
N GLU A 170 -0.60 -8.55 -6.88
CA GLU A 170 -0.49 -9.88 -7.53
C GLU A 170 0.97 -10.37 -7.51
N ARG A 171 1.94 -9.50 -7.79
CA ARG A 171 3.36 -9.85 -7.68
C ARG A 171 3.75 -10.21 -6.24
N THR A 172 3.25 -9.47 -5.25
CA THR A 172 3.47 -9.79 -3.82
C THR A 172 2.98 -11.20 -3.50
N ARG A 173 1.77 -11.57 -3.93
CA ARG A 173 1.22 -12.92 -3.71
C ARG A 173 2.01 -14.01 -4.42
N GLN A 174 2.57 -13.72 -5.60
CA GLN A 174 3.30 -14.71 -6.41
C GLN A 174 4.75 -14.89 -5.96
N PHE A 175 5.40 -13.84 -5.50
CA PHE A 175 6.85 -13.81 -5.30
C PHE A 175 7.30 -13.78 -3.84
N VAL A 176 6.43 -13.57 -2.87
CA VAL A 176 6.79 -13.72 -1.46
C VAL A 176 7.19 -15.18 -1.18
N ARG A 177 8.37 -15.38 -0.59
CA ARG A 177 8.88 -16.68 -0.16
C ARG A 177 9.05 -16.68 1.35
N PHE A 178 8.47 -17.68 1.97
CA PHE A 178 8.57 -17.90 3.41
C PHE A 178 9.69 -18.87 3.71
N SER A 179 10.55 -18.51 4.65
CA SER A 179 11.59 -19.39 5.21
C SER A 179 11.21 -19.79 6.62
N ARG A 180 11.39 -21.08 6.94
CA ARG A 180 11.12 -21.61 8.27
C ARG A 180 12.18 -21.11 9.25
N GLN A 181 11.76 -20.65 10.41
CA GLN A 181 12.62 -20.20 11.48
C GLN A 181 12.89 -21.33 12.46
N GLU A 182 13.92 -21.18 13.31
CA GLU A 182 14.28 -22.17 14.33
C GLU A 182 13.15 -22.45 15.34
N ASP A 183 12.31 -21.46 15.63
CA ASP A 183 11.13 -21.61 16.50
C ASP A 183 9.92 -22.25 15.79
N GLY A 184 10.11 -22.73 14.56
CA GLY A 184 9.07 -23.35 13.74
C GLY A 184 8.11 -22.36 13.07
N SER A 185 8.24 -21.05 13.29
CA SER A 185 7.48 -20.04 12.57
C SER A 185 8.02 -19.83 11.15
N PHE A 186 7.27 -19.07 10.33
CA PHE A 186 7.71 -18.69 8.99
C PHE A 186 7.95 -17.18 8.90
N ALA A 187 9.00 -16.79 8.19
CA ALA A 187 9.36 -15.40 7.96
C ALA A 187 9.51 -15.13 6.47
N ALA A 188 9.06 -13.96 6.03
CA ALA A 188 9.31 -13.47 4.69
C ALA A 188 9.68 -11.99 4.73
N THR A 189 10.67 -11.60 3.93
CA THR A 189 11.01 -10.20 3.66
C THR A 189 10.78 -9.94 2.18
N PHE A 190 10.02 -8.90 1.88
CA PHE A 190 9.64 -8.57 0.51
C PHE A 190 9.60 -7.05 0.34
N SER A 191 10.22 -6.54 -0.73
CA SER A 191 10.36 -5.11 -1.00
C SER A 191 9.51 -4.71 -2.21
N PRO A 192 8.20 -4.54 -2.06
CA PRO A 192 7.33 -4.11 -3.15
C PRO A 192 7.57 -2.62 -3.45
N ARG A 193 7.13 -2.17 -4.63
CA ARG A 193 7.14 -0.75 -4.98
C ARG A 193 6.10 0.04 -4.19
N ASP A 194 4.91 -0.52 -4.02
CA ASP A 194 3.77 0.09 -3.34
C ASP A 194 3.51 -0.62 -2.00
N ASP A 195 2.86 0.03 -1.03
CA ASP A 195 2.54 -0.53 0.30
C ASP A 195 1.49 -1.66 0.20
N THR A 196 1.93 -2.84 -0.26
CA THR A 196 1.03 -3.96 -0.58
C THR A 196 0.77 -4.91 0.59
N ILE A 197 1.59 -4.91 1.64
CA ILE A 197 1.45 -5.86 2.75
C ILE A 197 0.08 -5.74 3.44
N PRO A 198 -0.45 -4.54 3.77
CA PRO A 198 -1.79 -4.40 4.34
C PRO A 198 -2.90 -4.95 3.44
N LEU A 199 -2.71 -4.91 2.11
CA LEU A 199 -3.69 -5.35 1.12
C LEU A 199 -3.62 -6.85 0.82
N THR A 200 -2.48 -7.50 1.11
CA THR A 200 -2.21 -8.90 0.75
C THR A 200 -2.10 -9.83 1.96
N SER A 201 -1.95 -9.30 3.16
CA SER A 201 -1.78 -10.09 4.39
C SER A 201 -2.88 -11.10 4.63
N GLY A 202 -4.14 -10.74 4.34
CA GLY A 202 -5.28 -11.67 4.45
C GLY A 202 -5.21 -12.86 3.48
N TYR A 203 -4.55 -12.72 2.32
CA TYR A 203 -4.30 -13.84 1.42
C TYR A 203 -3.33 -14.85 2.04
N PHE A 204 -2.25 -14.36 2.67
CA PHE A 204 -1.29 -15.23 3.34
C PHE A 204 -1.89 -15.89 4.57
N ALA A 205 -2.69 -15.15 5.38
CA ALA A 205 -3.41 -15.71 6.51
C ALA A 205 -4.36 -16.86 6.10
N ALA A 206 -5.05 -16.71 4.96
CA ALA A 206 -5.92 -17.77 4.45
C ALA A 206 -5.16 -18.98 3.91
N ARG A 207 -3.94 -18.78 3.40
CA ARG A 207 -3.10 -19.83 2.82
C ARG A 207 -2.31 -20.61 3.87
N LEU A 208 -1.84 -19.92 4.92
CA LEU A 208 -1.02 -20.47 6.01
C LEU A 208 -1.79 -20.42 7.33
N LEU A 209 -3.04 -20.86 7.30
CA LEU A 209 -4.00 -20.70 8.40
C LEU A 209 -3.52 -21.27 9.73
N ASP A 210 -2.81 -22.40 9.71
CA ASP A 210 -2.36 -23.13 10.89
C ASP A 210 -0.93 -22.80 11.30
N ASP A 211 -0.27 -21.93 10.52
CA ASP A 211 1.13 -21.59 10.74
C ASP A 211 1.27 -20.18 11.36
N ARG A 212 2.24 -20.04 12.26
CA ARG A 212 2.70 -18.72 12.71
C ARG A 212 3.64 -18.14 11.67
N PHE A 213 3.39 -16.92 11.22
CA PHE A 213 4.29 -16.25 10.29
C PHE A 213 4.34 -14.74 10.47
N PHE A 214 5.38 -14.13 9.90
CA PHE A 214 5.38 -12.70 9.61
C PHE A 214 5.86 -12.42 8.17
N VAL A 215 5.37 -11.32 7.62
CA VAL A 215 5.86 -10.76 6.35
C VAL A 215 6.29 -9.32 6.62
N LEU A 216 7.54 -9.01 6.31
CA LEU A 216 8.14 -7.69 6.47
C LEU A 216 8.29 -6.99 5.12
N ASP A 217 7.86 -5.76 5.04
CA ASP A 217 8.23 -4.80 4.00
C ASP A 217 9.16 -3.74 4.60
N PRO A 218 10.47 -3.83 4.33
CA PRO A 218 11.43 -2.88 4.88
C PRO A 218 11.41 -1.52 4.17
N VAL A 219 10.78 -1.41 2.99
CA VAL A 219 10.66 -0.15 2.24
C VAL A 219 9.59 0.74 2.86
N HIS A 220 8.43 0.16 3.17
CA HIS A 220 7.29 0.89 3.73
C HIS A 220 7.22 0.75 5.27
N LEU A 221 8.21 0.11 5.88
CA LEU A 221 8.34 -0.06 7.33
C LEU A 221 7.08 -0.67 7.95
N VAL A 222 6.57 -1.74 7.35
CA VAL A 222 5.37 -2.44 7.79
C VAL A 222 5.60 -3.94 7.88
N ALA A 223 5.08 -4.55 8.94
CA ALA A 223 5.05 -6.00 9.08
C ALA A 223 3.62 -6.49 9.35
N ALA A 224 3.29 -7.63 8.75
CA ALA A 224 2.08 -8.38 9.04
C ALA A 224 2.45 -9.63 9.86
N PHE A 225 1.77 -9.84 10.98
CA PHE A 225 1.96 -10.99 11.88
C PHE A 225 0.70 -11.84 11.91
N HIS A 226 0.86 -13.15 11.76
CA HIS A 226 -0.23 -14.11 11.80
C HIS A 226 -0.04 -15.13 12.93
N LEU A 227 -1.13 -15.45 13.58
CA LEU A 227 -1.23 -16.50 14.59
C LEU A 227 -2.13 -17.64 14.10
N PRO A 228 -1.80 -18.91 14.41
CA PRO A 228 -2.57 -20.07 14.00
C PRO A 228 -4.07 -19.93 14.28
N GLY A 229 -4.88 -20.41 13.33
CA GLY A 229 -6.33 -20.41 13.44
C GLY A 229 -7.03 -19.05 13.22
N ARG A 230 -6.28 -17.96 13.04
CA ARG A 230 -6.87 -16.65 12.70
C ARG A 230 -7.01 -16.50 11.19
N ARG A 231 -8.03 -15.73 10.76
CA ARG A 231 -8.23 -15.40 9.33
C ARG A 231 -7.67 -14.05 8.92
N ASP A 232 -7.07 -13.35 9.87
CA ASP A 232 -6.52 -12.00 9.71
C ASP A 232 -5.09 -11.95 10.24
N CYS A 233 -4.35 -10.92 9.82
CA CYS A 233 -3.04 -10.57 10.37
C CYS A 233 -3.14 -9.31 11.22
N GLY A 234 -2.35 -9.25 12.30
CA GLY A 234 -2.00 -8.00 12.93
C GLY A 234 -1.02 -7.22 12.04
N LEU A 235 -1.24 -5.92 11.87
CA LEU A 235 -0.34 -5.03 11.13
C LEU A 235 0.37 -4.11 12.11
N VAL A 236 1.68 -3.97 11.95
CA VAL A 236 2.51 -3.09 12.78
C VAL A 236 3.35 -2.20 11.86
N ARG A 237 3.34 -0.89 12.11
CA ARG A 237 4.31 0.03 11.54
C ARG A 237 5.55 0.03 12.42
N LEU A 238 6.70 -0.04 11.78
CA LEU A 238 8.01 -0.17 12.41
C LEU A 238 8.82 1.11 12.19
N ASP A 239 9.80 1.33 13.03
CA ASP A 239 10.87 2.25 12.68
C ASP A 239 11.96 1.52 11.84
N ALA A 240 12.94 2.28 11.33
CA ALA A 240 13.98 1.73 10.48
C ALA A 240 14.88 0.71 11.23
N ALA A 241 15.12 0.92 12.52
CA ALA A 241 15.94 0.03 13.34
C ALA A 241 15.21 -1.28 13.63
N GLU A 242 13.91 -1.21 13.95
CA GLU A 242 13.05 -2.38 14.16
C GLU A 242 12.92 -3.20 12.87
N ALA A 243 12.71 -2.54 11.72
CA ALA A 243 12.64 -3.21 10.43
C ALA A 243 13.96 -3.90 10.06
N ALA A 244 15.11 -3.25 10.30
CA ALA A 244 16.42 -3.84 10.08
C ALA A 244 16.67 -5.04 11.00
N ALA A 245 16.34 -4.93 12.29
CA ALA A 245 16.45 -6.01 13.25
C ALA A 245 15.60 -7.23 12.88
N LEU A 246 14.36 -6.97 12.40
CA LEU A 246 13.45 -8.03 11.95
C LEU A 246 13.95 -8.68 10.65
N ALA A 247 14.48 -7.89 9.72
CA ALA A 247 15.05 -8.38 8.44
C ALA A 247 16.31 -9.24 8.65
N ALA A 248 17.09 -8.93 9.70
CA ALA A 248 18.30 -9.69 10.04
C ALA A 248 18.01 -11.09 10.63
N ARG A 249 16.75 -11.38 10.99
CA ARG A 249 16.34 -12.72 11.45
C ARG A 249 16.24 -13.66 10.24
N ARG A 250 17.36 -14.25 9.87
CA ARG A 250 17.41 -15.34 8.87
C ARG A 250 17.53 -16.66 9.60
N SER A 251 16.89 -17.68 9.03
CA SER A 251 17.10 -19.05 9.50
C SER A 251 18.35 -19.60 8.82
N ASP A 252 19.32 -20.01 9.62
CA ASP A 252 20.47 -20.83 9.19
C ASP A 252 20.16 -22.33 9.37
N ALA A 253 18.88 -22.69 9.52
CA ALA A 253 18.46 -24.07 9.73
C ALA A 253 18.90 -24.98 8.55
N PRO A 254 19.57 -26.10 8.79
CA PRO A 254 20.04 -27.00 7.76
C PRO A 254 18.91 -27.52 6.85
N GLU A 255 17.69 -27.68 7.42
CA GLU A 255 16.50 -28.10 6.70
C GLU A 255 16.04 -27.08 5.67
N GLU A 256 16.12 -25.76 6.00
CA GLU A 256 15.76 -24.68 5.08
C GLU A 256 16.75 -24.62 3.91
N THR A 257 18.05 -24.73 4.19
CA THR A 257 19.10 -24.79 3.16
C THR A 257 18.87 -25.97 2.21
N TYR A 258 18.42 -27.11 2.74
CA TYR A 258 18.08 -28.29 1.92
C TYR A 258 16.84 -28.02 1.03
N VAL A 259 15.78 -27.40 1.58
CA VAL A 259 14.57 -27.07 0.81
C VAL A 259 14.88 -26.04 -0.28
N GLU A 260 15.68 -25.03 -0.01
CA GLU A 260 16.14 -24.07 -1.02
C GLU A 260 16.96 -24.75 -2.13
N ALA A 261 17.86 -25.68 -1.76
CA ALA A 261 18.65 -26.45 -2.73
C ALA A 261 17.76 -27.35 -3.60
N LEU A 262 16.76 -28.01 -3.01
CA LEU A 262 15.76 -28.79 -3.76
C LEU A 262 14.95 -27.91 -4.69
N TRP A 263 14.54 -26.72 -4.26
CA TRP A 263 13.81 -25.76 -5.08
C TRP A 263 14.63 -25.30 -6.29
N ARG A 264 15.90 -24.94 -6.07
CA ARG A 264 16.85 -24.59 -7.17
C ARG A 264 16.98 -25.73 -8.16
N ARG A 265 17.19 -26.95 -7.67
CA ARG A 265 17.31 -28.14 -8.50
C ARG A 265 16.03 -28.46 -9.28
N PHE A 266 14.87 -28.38 -8.64
CA PHE A 266 13.57 -28.51 -9.29
C PHE A 266 13.44 -27.51 -10.45
N TYR A 267 13.80 -26.28 -10.17
CA TYR A 267 13.73 -25.18 -11.12
C TYR A 267 14.68 -25.36 -12.33
N GLU A 268 15.83 -25.96 -12.13
CA GLU A 268 16.76 -26.36 -13.18
C GLU A 268 16.21 -27.54 -14.00
N CYS A 269 15.59 -28.51 -13.34
CA CYS A 269 15.07 -29.72 -14.00
C CYS A 269 13.78 -29.46 -14.80
N VAL A 270 12.95 -28.51 -14.43
CA VAL A 270 11.71 -28.14 -15.16
C VAL A 270 12.01 -27.37 -16.45
N ALA A 271 13.26 -26.94 -16.66
CA ALA A 271 13.68 -26.36 -17.92
C ALA A 271 13.50 -27.38 -19.04
N LEU A 272 12.77 -26.99 -20.11
CA LEU A 272 12.51 -27.85 -21.26
C LEU A 272 13.82 -28.39 -21.88
N PRO A 273 13.91 -29.70 -22.13
CA PRO A 273 15.08 -30.28 -22.79
C PRO A 273 15.37 -29.60 -24.13
N GLY A 274 16.64 -29.35 -24.41
CA GLY A 274 17.08 -28.76 -25.68
C GLY A 274 17.16 -27.21 -25.69
N ARG A 275 16.81 -26.52 -24.59
CA ARG A 275 17.10 -25.10 -24.44
C ARG A 275 18.42 -24.91 -23.69
N ASP A 276 19.36 -24.23 -24.35
CA ASP A 276 20.58 -23.77 -23.70
C ASP A 276 20.26 -22.83 -22.51
N ARG A 277 21.19 -22.71 -21.57
CA ARG A 277 21.03 -21.84 -20.37
C ARG A 277 20.66 -20.41 -20.75
N SER A 278 21.15 -19.90 -21.88
CA SER A 278 20.76 -18.62 -22.48
C SER A 278 19.34 -18.60 -23.07
N GLN A 279 18.80 -19.79 -23.47
CA GLN A 279 17.49 -19.93 -24.10
C GLN A 279 16.41 -20.47 -23.15
N ARG A 280 16.75 -20.76 -21.88
CA ARG A 280 15.85 -21.36 -20.89
C ARG A 280 14.78 -20.43 -20.37
N GLY A 281 14.42 -19.37 -21.10
CA GLY A 281 13.44 -18.39 -20.65
C GLY A 281 13.95 -17.53 -19.49
N TYR A 282 15.28 -17.53 -19.26
CA TYR A 282 15.92 -16.63 -18.29
C TYR A 282 15.57 -15.18 -18.62
N ASP A 283 15.63 -14.82 -19.90
CA ASP A 283 15.26 -13.51 -20.39
C ASP A 283 13.76 -13.19 -20.21
N LEU A 284 12.87 -14.19 -20.39
CA LEU A 284 11.46 -14.03 -20.13
C LEU A 284 11.18 -13.81 -18.63
N ARG A 285 11.90 -14.51 -17.74
CA ARG A 285 11.73 -14.34 -16.29
C ARG A 285 12.27 -13.01 -15.82
N THR A 286 13.43 -12.58 -16.32
CA THR A 286 14.00 -11.28 -16.02
C THR A 286 13.11 -10.15 -16.50
N SER A 287 12.31 -10.36 -17.56
CA SER A 287 11.31 -9.39 -18.01
C SER A 287 10.02 -9.40 -17.16
N TRP A 288 9.65 -10.54 -16.55
CA TRP A 288 8.42 -10.68 -15.77
C TRP A 288 8.62 -10.45 -14.26
N VAL A 289 9.80 -10.82 -13.73
CA VAL A 289 10.12 -10.66 -12.30
C VAL A 289 11.00 -9.43 -12.13
N PRO A 290 10.48 -8.36 -11.52
CA PRO A 290 11.28 -7.16 -11.26
C PRO A 290 12.56 -7.47 -10.47
N LYS A 291 13.68 -6.88 -10.87
CA LYS A 291 15.01 -7.10 -10.24
C LYS A 291 15.01 -6.90 -8.72
N ARG A 292 14.19 -5.98 -8.20
CA ARG A 292 14.04 -5.74 -6.75
C ARG A 292 13.60 -6.95 -5.94
N PHE A 293 12.99 -7.96 -6.58
CA PHE A 293 12.54 -9.19 -5.91
C PHE A 293 13.58 -10.31 -5.94
N TRP A 294 14.63 -10.20 -6.78
CA TRP A 294 15.57 -11.28 -7.00
C TRP A 294 16.32 -11.72 -5.76
N ALA A 295 16.67 -10.77 -4.88
CA ALA A 295 17.36 -11.06 -3.63
C ALA A 295 16.54 -11.97 -2.67
N GLY A 296 15.22 -11.92 -2.76
CA GLY A 296 14.31 -12.75 -1.96
C GLY A 296 13.89 -14.06 -2.64
N LEU A 297 14.40 -14.35 -3.85
CA LEU A 297 14.06 -15.55 -4.62
C LEU A 297 15.28 -16.45 -4.70
N PRO A 298 15.29 -17.63 -4.04
CA PRO A 298 16.44 -18.53 -4.04
C PRO A 298 16.93 -18.90 -5.45
N GLU A 299 16.02 -18.98 -6.40
CA GLU A 299 16.28 -19.29 -7.80
C GLU A 299 16.92 -18.15 -8.60
N LEU A 300 16.93 -16.92 -8.11
CA LEU A 300 17.45 -15.72 -8.77
C LEU A 300 18.49 -14.95 -7.95
N ALA A 301 18.71 -15.31 -6.69
CA ALA A 301 19.58 -14.58 -5.76
C ALA A 301 21.02 -14.43 -6.27
N GLU A 302 21.59 -15.48 -6.89
CA GLU A 302 22.96 -15.47 -7.46
C GLU A 302 23.07 -14.53 -8.69
N ALA A 303 22.00 -14.44 -9.49
CA ALA A 303 21.96 -13.54 -10.64
C ALA A 303 21.86 -12.06 -10.25
N GLY A 304 21.22 -11.79 -9.12
CA GLY A 304 21.13 -10.45 -8.54
C GLY A 304 22.48 -9.93 -8.04
N ALA A 305 23.29 -10.82 -7.47
CA ALA A 305 24.63 -10.48 -6.98
C ALA A 305 25.64 -10.16 -8.11
N GLN A 306 25.47 -10.77 -9.30
CA GLN A 306 26.34 -10.54 -10.47
C GLN A 306 25.92 -9.32 -11.31
N GLY A 307 24.69 -8.83 -11.16
CA GLY A 307 24.15 -7.71 -11.95
C GLY A 307 24.53 -6.31 -11.44
N SER A 308 25.22 -6.18 -10.30
CA SER A 308 25.71 -4.90 -9.78
C SER A 308 27.03 -4.42 -10.42
N GLY A 309 27.55 -5.14 -11.40
CA GLY A 309 28.85 -4.90 -12.05
C GLY A 309 28.80 -4.58 -13.53
N LEU A 310 27.72 -3.98 -14.09
CA LEU A 310 27.75 -3.46 -15.46
C LEU A 310 28.28 -2.02 -15.48
N PRO A 311 29.35 -1.73 -16.27
CA PRO A 311 29.85 -0.36 -16.43
C PRO A 311 28.83 0.52 -17.14
N ALA A 312 28.94 1.83 -16.86
CA ALA A 312 28.09 2.92 -17.33
C ALA A 312 28.02 3.01 -18.88
#